data_9b6765b4635c95525ce620a197eb07d8
#
_entry.id   9b6765b4635c95525ce620a197eb07d8
#
_cell.length_a   1.000
_cell.length_b   1.000
_cell.length_c   1.000
_cell.angle_alpha   90.00
_cell.angle_beta   90.00
_cell.angle_gamma   90.00
#
_symmetry.space_group_name_H-M   'P 1'
#
loop_
_entity.id
_entity.type
_entity.pdbx_description
1 polymer ?
#
loop_
_entity_poly.entity_id
_entity_poly.type
_entity_poly.pdbx_seq_one_letter_code
_entity_poly.pdbx_strand_id
1 'polypeptide(L)'
;GQTEEGGFGLSSGSTDVDITAMALQALAPYRDSADTYGGVTVPEAIRRGLEWLSRQQTENGDFISWGDPNAESTAQVLIALCSLGVDPETDPRFQKGGVTARDGLRRYETAEGRFQHVSGGGGDMMATEQAILALQALDRLQAGRGRLYDLRDIPKAPPAGAAAPVIIIAAGGALVVIAAAAIIVWRKRTRTCTK
;
A
#
# COMPACT_ATOMS: atom_id res chain seq x y z
N GLY A 1 -19.20 -1.04 14.27
CA GLY A 1 -19.94 -0.58 13.08
C GLY A 1 -19.66 0.88 12.77
N GLN A 2 -20.20 1.39 11.66
CA GLN A 2 -20.08 2.80 11.31
C GLN A 2 -21.00 3.66 12.19
N THR A 3 -20.49 4.75 12.71
CA THR A 3 -21.25 5.72 13.51
C THR A 3 -22.03 6.71 12.64
N GLU A 4 -22.90 7.50 13.25
CA GLU A 4 -23.63 8.56 12.55
C GLU A 4 -22.69 9.62 11.96
N GLU A 5 -21.53 9.87 12.61
CA GLU A 5 -20.51 10.81 12.13
C GLU A 5 -19.73 10.27 10.91
N GLY A 6 -19.82 8.96 10.64
CA GLY A 6 -19.20 8.31 9.48
C GLY A 6 -17.93 7.53 9.78
N GLY A 7 -17.35 7.64 10.95
CA GLY A 7 -16.20 6.84 11.36
C GLY A 7 -16.57 5.42 11.78
N PHE A 8 -15.59 4.54 11.83
CA PHE A 8 -15.70 3.17 12.38
C PHE A 8 -14.89 3.04 13.65
N GLY A 9 -15.32 2.16 14.53
CA GLY A 9 -14.62 1.83 15.77
C GLY A 9 -14.87 0.41 16.22
N LEU A 10 -14.07 -0.05 17.20
CA LEU A 10 -14.14 -1.40 17.74
C LEU A 10 -15.37 -1.64 18.62
N SER A 11 -15.88 -0.59 19.27
CA SER A 11 -17.08 -0.65 20.08
C SER A 11 -18.19 0.24 19.55
N SER A 12 -19.43 -0.03 19.96
CA SER A 12 -20.59 0.76 19.55
C SER A 12 -20.41 2.23 19.96
N GLY A 13 -20.59 3.15 19.02
CA GLY A 13 -20.48 4.59 19.25
C GLY A 13 -19.05 5.14 19.33
N SER A 14 -18.02 4.29 19.28
CA SER A 14 -16.64 4.76 19.16
C SER A 14 -16.21 4.94 17.71
N THR A 15 -15.29 5.86 17.48
CA THR A 15 -14.63 6.05 16.19
C THR A 15 -13.12 6.12 16.41
N ASP A 16 -12.37 5.60 15.46
CA ASP A 16 -10.92 5.63 15.48
C ASP A 16 -10.39 5.72 14.04
N VAL A 17 -9.27 6.42 13.84
CA VAL A 17 -8.68 6.65 12.53
C VAL A 17 -8.23 5.34 11.89
N ASP A 18 -7.51 4.51 12.64
CA ASP A 18 -6.96 3.25 12.13
C ASP A 18 -8.09 2.29 11.75
N ILE A 19 -9.08 2.14 12.64
CA ILE A 19 -10.24 1.26 12.41
C ILE A 19 -11.07 1.75 11.23
N THR A 20 -11.25 3.08 11.08
CA THR A 20 -11.94 3.65 9.92
C THR A 20 -11.16 3.38 8.63
N ALA A 21 -9.86 3.62 8.62
CA ALA A 21 -9.00 3.36 7.47
C ALA A 21 -9.01 1.87 7.08
N MET A 22 -8.86 0.97 8.04
CA MET A 22 -8.92 -0.49 7.80
C MET A 22 -10.28 -0.94 7.28
N ALA A 23 -11.38 -0.39 7.82
CA ALA A 23 -12.74 -0.67 7.32
C ALA A 23 -12.91 -0.22 5.86
N LEU A 24 -12.41 0.95 5.51
CA LEU A 24 -12.44 1.45 4.13
C LEU A 24 -11.59 0.61 3.17
N GLN A 25 -10.43 0.12 3.62
CA GLN A 25 -9.63 -0.84 2.85
C GLN A 25 -10.41 -2.13 2.58
N ALA A 26 -11.10 -2.65 3.59
CA ALA A 26 -11.93 -3.86 3.46
C ALA A 26 -13.16 -3.65 2.55
N LEU A 27 -13.74 -2.46 2.55
CA LEU A 27 -14.87 -2.10 1.68
C LEU A 27 -14.46 -1.79 0.25
N ALA A 28 -13.21 -1.43 -0.01
CA ALA A 28 -12.73 -1.00 -1.33
C ALA A 28 -13.03 -2.00 -2.48
N PRO A 29 -12.96 -3.34 -2.30
CA PRO A 29 -13.38 -4.30 -3.33
C PRO A 29 -14.85 -4.21 -3.72
N TYR A 30 -15.69 -3.69 -2.84
CA TYR A 30 -17.15 -3.64 -2.95
C TYR A 30 -17.68 -2.22 -3.22
N ARG A 31 -16.78 -1.28 -3.57
CA ARG A 31 -17.12 0.15 -3.73
C ARG A 31 -18.24 0.43 -4.72
N ASP A 32 -18.47 -0.48 -5.68
CA ASP A 32 -19.51 -0.36 -6.71
C ASP A 32 -20.71 -1.27 -6.41
N SER A 33 -20.77 -1.92 -5.23
CA SER A 33 -21.86 -2.80 -4.84
C SER A 33 -23.12 -2.01 -4.49
N ALA A 34 -24.25 -2.47 -4.99
CA ALA A 34 -25.58 -1.95 -4.62
C ALA A 34 -26.11 -2.55 -3.30
N ASP A 35 -25.37 -3.46 -2.67
CA ASP A 35 -25.79 -4.10 -1.42
C ASP A 35 -25.95 -3.08 -0.30
N THR A 36 -26.93 -3.32 0.57
CA THR A 36 -27.21 -2.48 1.73
C THR A 36 -27.07 -3.26 3.02
N TYR A 37 -26.48 -2.63 4.03
CA TYR A 37 -26.35 -3.16 5.38
C TYR A 37 -26.88 -2.13 6.38
N GLY A 38 -27.94 -2.49 7.10
CA GLY A 38 -28.60 -1.54 8.00
C GLY A 38 -29.17 -0.29 7.31
N GLY A 39 -29.61 -0.43 6.05
CA GLY A 39 -30.15 0.68 5.25
C GLY A 39 -29.10 1.59 4.61
N VAL A 40 -27.81 1.32 4.76
CA VAL A 40 -26.70 2.09 4.16
C VAL A 40 -26.05 1.24 3.05
N THR A 41 -25.84 1.83 1.86
CA THR A 41 -25.10 1.18 0.78
C THR A 41 -23.60 1.23 1.04
N VAL A 42 -22.83 0.30 0.43
CA VAL A 42 -21.36 0.30 0.54
C VAL A 42 -20.76 1.61 0.02
N PRO A 43 -21.12 2.14 -1.16
CA PRO A 43 -20.64 3.46 -1.61
C PRO A 43 -20.92 4.58 -0.61
N GLU A 44 -22.09 4.61 0.00
CA GLU A 44 -22.45 5.63 0.99
C GLU A 44 -21.61 5.48 2.28
N ALA A 45 -21.40 4.25 2.75
CA ALA A 45 -20.53 3.99 3.89
C ALA A 45 -19.09 4.46 3.63
N ILE A 46 -18.56 4.19 2.42
CA ILE A 46 -17.25 4.66 1.99
C ILE A 46 -17.19 6.19 1.96
N ARG A 47 -18.17 6.84 1.34
CA ARG A 47 -18.22 8.31 1.26
C ARG A 47 -18.18 8.95 2.66
N ARG A 48 -19.02 8.47 3.58
CA ARG A 48 -19.07 8.96 4.96
C ARG A 48 -17.76 8.73 5.71
N GLY A 49 -17.13 7.57 5.52
CA GLY A 49 -15.83 7.26 6.12
C GLY A 49 -14.71 8.18 5.61
N LEU A 50 -14.67 8.46 4.29
CA LEU A 50 -13.72 9.38 3.70
C LEU A 50 -13.91 10.82 4.21
N GLU A 51 -15.14 11.28 4.31
CA GLU A 51 -15.45 12.61 4.88
C GLU A 51 -15.04 12.69 6.35
N TRP A 52 -15.27 11.62 7.12
CA TRP A 52 -14.86 11.57 8.51
C TRP A 52 -13.31 11.60 8.62
N LEU A 53 -12.58 10.79 7.87
CA LEU A 53 -11.10 10.80 7.85
C LEU A 53 -10.55 12.16 7.43
N SER A 54 -11.15 12.82 6.44
CA SER A 54 -10.74 14.15 6.03
C SER A 54 -10.77 15.16 7.18
N ARG A 55 -11.76 15.08 8.08
CA ARG A 55 -11.85 15.95 9.27
C ARG A 55 -10.83 15.61 10.36
N GLN A 56 -10.29 14.38 10.35
CA GLN A 56 -9.29 13.94 11.34
C GLN A 56 -7.86 14.30 10.93
N GLN A 57 -7.63 14.72 9.70
CA GLN A 57 -6.29 15.11 9.23
C GLN A 57 -5.83 16.39 9.94
N THR A 58 -4.62 16.36 10.50
CA THR A 58 -4.01 17.53 11.14
C THR A 58 -3.50 18.55 10.12
N GLU A 59 -3.17 19.75 10.56
CA GLU A 59 -2.53 20.77 9.70
C GLU A 59 -1.16 20.35 9.16
N ASN A 60 -0.52 19.36 9.80
CA ASN A 60 0.75 18.79 9.35
C ASN A 60 0.56 17.66 8.33
N GLY A 61 -0.66 17.32 7.95
CA GLY A 61 -1.00 16.27 7.00
C GLY A 61 -1.10 14.87 7.59
N ASP A 62 -0.69 14.67 8.83
CA ASP A 62 -0.70 13.39 9.54
C ASP A 62 -2.05 13.14 10.26
N PHE A 63 -2.14 11.99 10.93
CA PHE A 63 -3.35 11.54 11.62
C PHE A 63 -3.04 11.08 13.04
N ILE A 64 -4.05 11.21 13.92
CA ILE A 64 -3.97 10.86 15.33
C ILE A 64 -4.83 9.61 15.60
N SER A 65 -4.24 8.61 16.22
CA SER A 65 -4.93 7.53 16.89
C SER A 65 -4.20 7.24 18.22
N TRP A 66 -4.97 6.99 19.28
CA TRP A 66 -4.45 6.67 20.61
C TRP A 66 -3.51 7.74 21.24
N GLY A 67 -3.74 9.01 20.97
CA GLY A 67 -3.09 10.10 21.69
C GLY A 67 -2.31 11.07 20.80
N ASP A 68 -1.22 10.64 20.18
CA ASP A 68 -0.34 11.49 19.39
C ASP A 68 -0.45 11.24 17.89
N PRO A 69 -0.16 12.23 17.04
CA PRO A 69 0.05 11.99 15.61
C PRO A 69 1.18 11.00 15.41
N ASN A 70 0.95 9.99 14.56
CA ASN A 70 1.92 8.91 14.38
C ASN A 70 1.98 8.42 12.92
N ALA A 71 3.08 7.74 12.60
CA ALA A 71 3.35 7.25 11.26
C ALA A 71 2.36 6.17 10.82
N GLU A 72 2.01 5.25 11.73
CA GLU A 72 1.17 4.09 11.42
C GLU A 72 -0.25 4.52 11.05
N SER A 73 -0.86 5.42 11.84
CA SER A 73 -2.20 5.93 11.53
C SER A 73 -2.21 6.68 10.20
N THR A 74 -1.18 7.48 9.94
CA THR A 74 -1.02 8.18 8.65
C THR A 74 -0.85 7.19 7.50
N ALA A 75 -0.06 6.13 7.69
CA ALA A 75 0.13 5.08 6.70
C ALA A 75 -1.17 4.32 6.41
N GLN A 76 -1.96 3.96 7.45
CA GLN A 76 -3.24 3.27 7.27
C GLN A 76 -4.24 4.10 6.45
N VAL A 77 -4.29 5.41 6.69
CA VAL A 77 -5.15 6.31 5.90
C VAL A 77 -4.66 6.38 4.45
N LEU A 78 -3.37 6.52 4.19
CA LEU A 78 -2.82 6.51 2.83
C LEU A 78 -3.18 5.22 2.08
N ILE A 79 -3.05 4.05 2.71
CA ILE A 79 -3.42 2.76 2.10
C ILE A 79 -4.92 2.73 1.79
N ALA A 80 -5.77 3.27 2.68
CA ALA A 80 -7.22 3.32 2.46
C ALA A 80 -7.58 4.20 1.26
N LEU A 81 -7.01 5.40 1.16
CA LEU A 81 -7.20 6.32 0.05
C LEU A 81 -6.81 5.66 -1.28
N CYS A 82 -5.59 5.13 -1.35
CA CYS A 82 -5.08 4.44 -2.53
C CYS A 82 -5.94 3.22 -2.91
N SER A 83 -6.45 2.48 -1.92
CA SER A 83 -7.33 1.32 -2.16
C SER A 83 -8.67 1.71 -2.80
N LEU A 84 -9.16 2.90 -2.52
CA LEU A 84 -10.39 3.47 -3.07
C LEU A 84 -10.17 4.24 -4.38
N GLY A 85 -8.93 4.40 -4.84
CA GLY A 85 -8.58 5.17 -6.01
C GLY A 85 -8.59 6.68 -5.75
N VAL A 86 -8.51 7.10 -4.50
CA VAL A 86 -8.40 8.50 -4.08
C VAL A 86 -6.91 8.85 -4.00
N ASP A 87 -6.49 9.81 -4.81
CA ASP A 87 -5.10 10.27 -4.79
C ASP A 87 -4.90 11.28 -3.64
N PRO A 88 -4.11 10.93 -2.61
CA PRO A 88 -3.89 11.79 -1.46
C PRO A 88 -3.08 13.05 -1.78
N GLU A 89 -2.42 13.11 -2.94
CA GLU A 89 -1.64 14.28 -3.36
C GLU A 89 -2.48 15.32 -4.12
N THR A 90 -3.63 14.93 -4.65
CA THR A 90 -4.45 15.81 -5.49
C THR A 90 -5.88 16.01 -4.99
N ASP A 91 -6.40 15.09 -4.15
CA ASP A 91 -7.75 15.22 -3.60
C ASP A 91 -7.80 16.33 -2.53
N PRO A 92 -8.62 17.40 -2.74
CA PRO A 92 -8.63 18.56 -1.85
C PRO A 92 -9.11 18.23 -0.42
N ARG A 93 -9.81 17.10 -0.22
CA ARG A 93 -10.23 16.67 1.11
C ARG A 93 -9.05 16.32 2.01
N PHE A 94 -7.94 15.86 1.41
CA PHE A 94 -6.74 15.38 2.10
C PHE A 94 -5.53 16.31 1.93
N GLN A 95 -5.81 17.59 1.71
CA GLN A 95 -4.83 18.67 1.69
C GLN A 95 -5.20 19.72 2.74
N LYS A 96 -4.32 19.95 3.73
CA LYS A 96 -4.47 20.97 4.76
C LYS A 96 -3.43 22.08 4.55
N GLY A 97 -3.88 23.25 4.12
CA GLY A 97 -2.95 24.35 3.83
C GLY A 97 -1.91 24.04 2.73
N GLY A 98 -2.21 23.08 1.85
CA GLY A 98 -1.28 22.59 0.83
C GLY A 98 -0.38 21.44 1.28
N VAL A 99 -0.55 20.97 2.54
CA VAL A 99 0.17 19.79 3.06
C VAL A 99 -0.67 18.54 2.86
N THR A 100 -0.09 17.53 2.25
CA THR A 100 -0.75 16.27 1.91
C THR A 100 -0.57 15.22 3.00
N ALA A 101 -1.36 14.13 2.95
CA ALA A 101 -1.16 12.99 3.84
C ALA A 101 0.21 12.29 3.63
N ARG A 102 0.76 12.35 2.40
CA ARG A 102 2.11 11.87 2.13
C ARG A 102 3.17 12.73 2.81
N ASP A 103 3.01 14.06 2.78
CA ASP A 103 3.91 14.97 3.48
C ASP A 103 3.87 14.71 4.99
N GLY A 104 2.66 14.48 5.55
CA GLY A 104 2.46 14.06 6.93
C GLY A 104 3.26 12.81 7.29
N LEU A 105 3.19 11.75 6.46
CA LEU A 105 3.96 10.52 6.67
C LEU A 105 5.47 10.76 6.61
N ARG A 106 5.96 11.57 5.65
CA ARG A 106 7.38 11.86 5.50
C ARG A 106 8.02 12.57 6.68
N ARG A 107 7.24 13.23 7.53
CA ARG A 107 7.75 13.87 8.76
C ARG A 107 8.34 12.87 9.76
N TYR A 108 7.97 11.60 9.63
CA TYR A 108 8.46 10.51 10.47
C TYR A 108 9.69 9.79 9.88
N GLU A 109 10.14 10.17 8.67
CA GLU A 109 11.32 9.58 8.04
C GLU A 109 12.60 10.05 8.74
N THR A 110 13.47 9.11 9.11
CA THR A 110 14.79 9.39 9.69
C THR A 110 15.84 9.54 8.60
N ALA A 111 17.00 10.10 8.95
CA ALA A 111 18.10 10.24 8.01
C ALA A 111 18.62 8.89 7.44
N GLU A 112 18.39 7.79 8.16
CA GLU A 112 18.76 6.43 7.76
C GLU A 112 17.69 5.75 6.89
N GLY A 113 16.61 6.46 6.52
CA GLY A 113 15.53 5.92 5.69
C GLY A 113 14.58 4.98 6.42
N ARG A 114 14.55 5.03 7.77
CA ARG A 114 13.57 4.35 8.61
C ARG A 114 12.48 5.33 9.01
N PHE A 115 11.35 4.83 9.50
CA PHE A 115 10.29 5.65 10.05
C PHE A 115 10.24 5.48 11.57
N GLN A 116 9.97 6.58 12.28
CA GLN A 116 9.74 6.62 13.70
C GLN A 116 8.22 6.58 13.97
N HIS A 117 7.83 6.00 15.10
CA HIS A 117 6.42 5.96 15.52
C HIS A 117 5.85 7.39 15.69
N VAL A 118 6.48 8.18 16.53
CA VAL A 118 6.16 9.58 16.76
C VAL A 118 7.36 10.48 16.46
N SER A 119 7.10 11.74 16.14
CA SER A 119 8.17 12.70 15.81
C SER A 119 9.15 12.87 16.97
N GLY A 120 10.44 12.80 16.69
CA GLY A 120 11.53 12.87 17.68
C GLY A 120 11.88 11.53 18.33
N GLY A 121 11.22 10.44 17.95
CA GLY A 121 11.58 9.08 18.34
C GLY A 121 12.76 8.51 17.54
N GLY A 122 13.16 7.28 17.87
CA GLY A 122 14.09 6.51 17.04
C GLY A 122 13.35 5.77 15.92
N GLY A 123 14.11 5.26 14.92
CA GLY A 123 13.53 4.41 13.88
C GLY A 123 12.85 3.18 14.46
N ASP A 124 11.57 3.00 14.16
CA ASP A 124 10.72 1.90 14.62
C ASP A 124 10.46 0.91 13.47
N MET A 125 10.39 -0.38 13.78
CA MET A 125 10.21 -1.42 12.77
C MET A 125 8.79 -1.44 12.23
N MET A 126 7.77 -1.31 13.08
CA MET A 126 6.37 -1.32 12.69
C MET A 126 6.01 -0.08 11.89
N ALA A 127 6.44 1.11 12.36
CA ALA A 127 6.28 2.36 11.62
C ALA A 127 6.94 2.29 10.24
N THR A 128 8.15 1.73 10.15
CA THR A 128 8.87 1.56 8.89
C THR A 128 8.13 0.62 7.94
N GLU A 129 7.66 -0.53 8.42
CA GLU A 129 6.91 -1.49 7.62
C GLU A 129 5.62 -0.86 7.07
N GLN A 130 4.82 -0.23 7.91
CA GLN A 130 3.56 0.38 7.50
C GLN A 130 3.77 1.56 6.56
N ALA A 131 4.80 2.38 6.78
CA ALA A 131 5.14 3.47 5.88
C ALA A 131 5.56 2.94 4.48
N ILE A 132 6.35 1.88 4.41
CA ILE A 132 6.71 1.24 3.13
C ILE A 132 5.46 0.74 2.41
N LEU A 133 4.53 0.09 3.11
CA LEU A 133 3.27 -0.38 2.52
C LEU A 133 2.42 0.79 1.99
N ALA A 134 2.37 1.91 2.71
CA ALA A 134 1.64 3.10 2.28
C ALA A 134 2.26 3.74 1.03
N LEU A 135 3.59 3.87 1.00
CA LEU A 135 4.31 4.39 -0.17
C LEU A 135 4.18 3.46 -1.38
N GLN A 136 4.16 2.15 -1.15
CA GLN A 136 3.90 1.15 -2.19
C GLN A 136 2.46 1.25 -2.72
N ALA A 137 1.47 1.50 -1.85
CA ALA A 137 0.09 1.71 -2.27
C ALA A 137 -0.05 2.95 -3.15
N LEU A 138 0.64 4.02 -2.81
CA LEU A 138 0.67 5.26 -3.59
C LEU A 138 1.35 5.05 -4.95
N ASP A 139 2.52 4.39 -4.99
CA ASP A 139 3.19 4.05 -6.25
C ASP A 139 2.29 3.20 -7.17
N ARG A 140 1.58 2.23 -6.61
CA ARG A 140 0.63 1.41 -7.37
C ARG A 140 -0.53 2.22 -7.93
N LEU A 141 -1.09 3.14 -7.13
CA LEU A 141 -2.15 4.04 -7.58
C LEU A 141 -1.68 4.93 -8.73
N GLN A 142 -0.53 5.58 -8.58
CA GLN A 142 0.04 6.48 -9.59
C GLN A 142 0.44 5.74 -10.87
N ALA A 143 0.84 4.48 -10.76
CA ALA A 143 1.11 3.61 -11.90
C ALA A 143 -0.15 2.98 -12.53
N GLY A 144 -1.36 3.31 -12.06
CA GLY A 144 -2.62 2.72 -12.54
C GLY A 144 -2.74 1.22 -12.26
N ARG A 145 -2.02 0.71 -11.28
CA ARG A 145 -2.07 -0.70 -10.84
C ARG A 145 -3.19 -0.92 -9.83
N GLY A 146 -3.50 -2.18 -9.55
CA GLY A 146 -4.49 -2.57 -8.55
C GLY A 146 -4.10 -2.15 -7.12
N ARG A 147 -5.04 -2.30 -6.18
CA ARG A 147 -4.84 -2.02 -4.76
C ARG A 147 -3.64 -2.78 -4.18
N LEU A 148 -3.08 -2.32 -3.08
CA LEU A 148 -1.89 -2.90 -2.43
C LEU A 148 -1.99 -4.43 -2.28
N TYR A 149 -3.13 -4.94 -1.83
CA TYR A 149 -3.35 -6.37 -1.60
C TYR A 149 -4.00 -7.10 -2.79
N ASP A 150 -4.17 -6.44 -3.93
CA ASP A 150 -4.61 -7.06 -5.18
C ASP A 150 -3.39 -7.41 -6.04
N LEU A 151 -2.95 -8.65 -5.93
CA LEU A 151 -1.73 -9.13 -6.58
C LEU A 151 -1.97 -9.77 -7.95
N ARG A 152 -3.15 -9.59 -8.55
CA ARG A 152 -3.50 -10.19 -9.84
C ARG A 152 -2.66 -9.64 -11.00
N ASP A 153 -2.11 -8.46 -10.86
CA ASP A 153 -1.21 -7.80 -11.80
C ASP A 153 0.26 -8.23 -11.65
N ILE A 154 0.60 -8.99 -10.61
CA ILE A 154 1.95 -9.50 -10.41
C ILE A 154 2.12 -10.79 -11.20
N PRO A 155 3.14 -10.89 -12.09
CA PRO A 155 3.42 -12.11 -12.80
C PRO A 155 3.64 -13.27 -11.82
N LYS A 156 2.93 -14.37 -12.02
CA LYS A 156 3.19 -15.58 -11.23
C LYS A 156 4.60 -16.06 -11.51
N ALA A 157 5.34 -16.40 -10.46
CA ALA A 157 6.64 -17.04 -10.62
C ALA A 157 6.47 -18.30 -11.49
N PRO A 158 7.37 -18.53 -12.46
CA PRO A 158 7.34 -19.76 -13.23
C PRO A 158 7.42 -20.95 -12.27
N PRO A 159 6.72 -22.06 -12.57
CA PRO A 159 6.76 -23.25 -11.72
C PRO A 159 8.22 -23.68 -11.49
N ALA A 160 8.51 -24.14 -10.28
CA ALA A 160 9.85 -24.63 -9.93
C ALA A 160 10.30 -25.69 -10.93
N GLY A 161 11.37 -25.42 -11.69
CA GLY A 161 11.86 -26.29 -12.78
C GLY A 161 11.57 -25.78 -14.19
N ALA A 162 10.78 -24.74 -14.39
CA ALA A 162 10.71 -24.06 -15.67
C ALA A 162 12.04 -23.34 -15.94
N ALA A 163 12.64 -23.64 -17.10
CA ALA A 163 13.84 -22.91 -17.52
C ALA A 163 13.48 -21.41 -17.61
N ALA A 164 14.23 -20.57 -16.91
CA ALA A 164 14.03 -19.13 -17.02
C ALA A 164 14.12 -18.72 -18.50
N PRO A 165 13.16 -17.94 -19.03
CA PRO A 165 13.30 -17.44 -20.38
C PRO A 165 14.58 -16.60 -20.44
N VAL A 166 15.47 -16.95 -21.37
CA VAL A 166 16.66 -16.13 -21.64
C VAL A 166 16.14 -14.82 -22.27
N ILE A 167 16.03 -13.77 -21.49
CA ILE A 167 15.74 -12.44 -22.01
C ILE A 167 16.99 -11.98 -22.76
N ILE A 168 16.99 -12.12 -24.07
CA ILE A 168 18.00 -11.52 -24.93
C ILE A 168 17.68 -10.02 -25.00
N ILE A 169 18.33 -9.24 -24.14
CA ILE A 169 18.36 -7.78 -24.30
C ILE A 169 19.27 -7.52 -25.49
N ALA A 170 18.68 -7.26 -26.63
CA ALA A 170 19.40 -6.75 -27.80
C ALA A 170 19.78 -5.30 -27.57
N ALA A 171 20.80 -5.05 -26.75
CA ALA A 171 21.55 -3.82 -26.73
C ALA A 171 22.72 -3.96 -27.71
N GLY A 172 22.77 -3.09 -28.70
CA GLY A 172 23.65 -3.10 -29.86
C GLY A 172 25.04 -3.66 -29.63
N GLY A 173 25.41 -4.64 -30.45
CA GLY A 173 26.78 -5.07 -30.70
C GLY A 173 27.24 -6.28 -29.89
N ALA A 174 27.23 -7.43 -30.54
CA ALA A 174 28.10 -8.61 -30.42
C ALA A 174 28.39 -9.22 -29.02
N LEU A 175 28.00 -10.49 -28.88
CA LEU A 175 28.56 -11.52 -28.00
C LEU A 175 28.18 -11.53 -26.49
N VAL A 176 27.02 -12.10 -26.16
CA VAL A 176 26.88 -12.94 -24.97
C VAL A 176 25.87 -14.09 -25.24
N VAL A 177 26.14 -14.96 -26.18
CA VAL A 177 25.35 -16.20 -26.43
C VAL A 177 26.06 -17.45 -25.90
N ILE A 178 27.15 -17.34 -25.17
CA ILE A 178 28.02 -18.50 -24.86
C ILE A 178 27.81 -19.11 -23.47
N ALA A 179 27.19 -18.40 -22.51
CA ALA A 179 27.14 -18.92 -21.15
C ALA A 179 26.05 -19.98 -20.86
N ALA A 180 24.89 -19.89 -21.51
CA ALA A 180 23.78 -20.81 -21.20
C ALA A 180 23.93 -22.17 -21.90
N ALA A 181 24.48 -22.23 -23.12
CA ALA A 181 24.71 -23.47 -23.84
C ALA A 181 25.82 -24.34 -23.23
N ALA A 182 26.87 -23.70 -22.67
CA ALA A 182 27.98 -24.38 -22.01
C ALA A 182 27.55 -25.13 -20.73
N ILE A 183 26.62 -24.56 -19.94
CA ILE A 183 26.14 -25.16 -18.70
C ILE A 183 25.26 -26.40 -19.00
N ILE A 184 24.47 -26.37 -20.07
CA ILE A 184 23.60 -27.49 -20.45
C ILE A 184 24.45 -28.66 -21.02
N VAL A 185 25.48 -28.36 -21.80
CA VAL A 185 26.39 -29.36 -22.34
C VAL A 185 27.26 -29.99 -21.25
N TRP A 186 27.74 -29.18 -20.31
CA TRP A 186 28.52 -29.65 -19.17
C TRP A 186 27.69 -30.56 -18.23
N ARG A 187 26.45 -30.19 -17.91
CA ARG A 187 25.53 -31.03 -17.11
C ARG A 187 25.14 -32.36 -17.81
N LYS A 188 25.05 -32.40 -19.14
CA LYS A 188 24.82 -33.65 -19.87
C LYS A 188 26.05 -34.57 -19.85
N ARG A 189 27.27 -34.00 -19.94
CA ARG A 189 28.51 -34.80 -19.93
C ARG A 189 28.80 -35.41 -18.55
N THR A 190 28.47 -34.75 -17.46
CA THR A 190 28.68 -35.31 -16.11
C THR A 190 27.70 -36.42 -15.73
N ARG A 191 26.54 -36.53 -16.41
CA ARG A 191 25.57 -37.61 -16.16
C ARG A 191 25.87 -38.92 -16.95
N THR A 192 26.77 -38.88 -17.91
CA THR A 192 27.13 -40.06 -18.70
C THR A 192 28.41 -40.79 -18.23
N CYS A 193 29.09 -40.25 -17.19
CA CYS A 193 30.29 -40.89 -16.63
C CYS A 193 30.05 -41.62 -15.30
N THR A 194 28.80 -41.87 -14.93
CA THR A 194 28.44 -42.69 -13.75
C THR A 194 27.50 -43.84 -14.22
N LYS A 195 28.06 -44.78 -15.00
CA LYS A 195 27.58 -46.15 -15.14
C LYS A 195 28.79 -47.06 -15.25
#